data_ae313e596a46a167e94b02efda013dfc
#
_entry.id   ae313e596a46a167e94b02efda013dfc
#
_cell.length_a   1.000
_cell.length_b   1.000
_cell.length_c   1.000
_cell.angle_alpha   90.00
_cell.angle_beta   90.00
_cell.angle_gamma   90.00
#
_symmetry.space_group_name_H-M   'P 1'
#
loop_
_entity.id
_entity.type
_entity.pdbx_description
1 polymer ?
#
loop_
_entity_poly.entity_id
_entity_poly.type
_entity_poly.pdbx_seq_one_letter_code
_entity_poly.pdbx_strand_id
1 'polypeptide(L)'
;MSNRHKVFVSYHHALDESYMRIFALRFGNAFRAIVPGSVQVGDIDPNLPTETIRQKIRDEYLRDISVTIVLIGALTWQRKHIDWEIGSSIRDTKANPRSGLLGILLPSYHAHHVRVERGRYNPRTIPPRLYDNIKAGFASIHNWSEDPATVQGWIHQAYLRKSSALPDNSRASFGKNRSGDEWND
;
A
#
# COMPACT_ATOMS: atom_id res chain seq x y z
N MET A 1 12.09 21.84 -9.54
CA MET A 1 11.31 20.82 -10.25
C MET A 1 10.19 20.35 -9.31
N SER A 2 8.98 20.20 -9.83
CA SER A 2 7.83 19.79 -8.99
C SER A 2 8.03 18.35 -8.50
N ASN A 3 8.15 18.16 -7.19
CA ASN A 3 8.23 16.84 -6.53
C ASN A 3 6.86 16.11 -6.51
N ARG A 4 6.03 16.34 -7.51
CA ARG A 4 4.71 15.74 -7.63
C ARG A 4 4.82 14.37 -8.26
N HIS A 5 4.37 13.35 -7.54
CA HIS A 5 4.39 11.95 -7.96
C HIS A 5 2.99 11.47 -8.35
N LYS A 6 2.93 10.52 -9.29
CA LYS A 6 1.70 9.76 -9.54
C LYS A 6 1.66 8.64 -8.51
N VAL A 7 0.62 8.64 -7.67
CA VAL A 7 0.50 7.70 -6.56
C VAL A 7 -0.68 6.76 -6.75
N PHE A 8 -0.48 5.51 -6.34
CA PHE A 8 -1.52 4.50 -6.20
C PHE A 8 -1.79 4.32 -4.72
N VAL A 9 -3.06 4.30 -4.31
CA VAL A 9 -3.45 4.16 -2.90
C VAL A 9 -4.21 2.87 -2.69
N SER A 10 -3.57 1.91 -2.03
CA SER A 10 -4.13 0.62 -1.63
C SER A 10 -4.78 0.72 -0.26
N TYR A 11 -6.02 0.26 -0.09
CA TYR A 11 -6.76 0.37 1.16
C TYR A 11 -7.88 -0.67 1.27
N HIS A 12 -8.42 -0.87 2.48
CA HIS A 12 -9.57 -1.75 2.71
C HIS A 12 -10.88 -1.02 2.38
N HIS A 13 -11.47 -1.30 1.21
CA HIS A 13 -12.64 -0.59 0.71
C HIS A 13 -13.78 -0.49 1.71
N ALA A 14 -14.24 -1.62 2.22
CA ALA A 14 -15.43 -1.66 3.06
C ALA A 14 -15.28 -0.91 4.40
N LEU A 15 -14.03 -0.73 4.88
CA LEU A 15 -13.80 -0.12 6.19
C LEU A 15 -13.14 1.26 6.12
N ASP A 16 -12.31 1.51 5.12
CA ASP A 16 -11.43 2.67 5.10
C ASP A 16 -11.71 3.64 3.92
N GLU A 17 -12.82 3.47 3.21
CA GLU A 17 -13.25 4.34 2.09
C GLU A 17 -13.34 5.81 2.50
N SER A 18 -13.83 6.10 3.71
CA SER A 18 -13.92 7.47 4.22
C SER A 18 -12.55 8.13 4.35
N TYR A 19 -11.55 7.37 4.81
CA TYR A 19 -10.16 7.85 4.91
C TYR A 19 -9.54 8.07 3.54
N MET A 20 -9.84 7.19 2.56
CA MET A 20 -9.38 7.39 1.19
C MET A 20 -9.95 8.68 0.59
N ARG A 21 -11.22 8.98 0.83
CA ARG A 21 -11.84 10.24 0.37
C ARG A 21 -11.21 11.46 1.02
N ILE A 22 -10.97 11.42 2.34
CA ILE A 22 -10.27 12.50 3.05
C ILE A 22 -8.84 12.66 2.48
N PHE A 23 -8.14 11.56 2.23
CA PHE A 23 -6.80 11.57 1.64
C PHE A 23 -6.81 12.25 0.26
N ALA A 24 -7.73 11.87 -0.61
CA ALA A 24 -7.87 12.45 -1.94
C ALA A 24 -8.21 13.95 -1.91
N LEU A 25 -9.13 14.36 -1.03
CA LEU A 25 -9.52 15.77 -0.88
C LEU A 25 -8.38 16.64 -0.33
N ARG A 26 -7.67 16.16 0.69
CA ARG A 26 -6.61 16.95 1.33
C ARG A 26 -5.33 17.03 0.51
N PHE A 27 -4.97 15.92 -0.12
CA PHE A 27 -3.67 15.76 -0.75
C PHE A 27 -3.70 15.74 -2.28
N GLY A 28 -4.89 15.74 -2.89
CA GLY A 28 -5.04 15.66 -4.36
C GLY A 28 -4.23 16.69 -5.13
N ASN A 29 -4.15 17.91 -4.60
CA ASN A 29 -3.36 19.00 -5.21
C ASN A 29 -1.84 18.86 -4.99
N ALA A 30 -1.41 18.04 -4.02
CA ALA A 30 0.01 17.78 -3.74
C ALA A 30 0.62 16.74 -4.70
N PHE A 31 -0.23 16.02 -5.45
CA PHE A 31 0.19 14.93 -6.35
C PHE A 31 -0.06 15.30 -7.81
N ARG A 32 0.66 14.62 -8.71
CA ARG A 32 0.40 14.71 -10.14
C ARG A 32 -0.92 14.01 -10.51
N ALA A 33 -1.18 12.88 -9.86
CA ALA A 33 -2.43 12.13 -9.93
C ALA A 33 -2.51 11.19 -8.74
N ILE A 34 -3.71 11.03 -8.18
CA ILE A 34 -4.04 9.95 -7.25
C ILE A 34 -4.85 8.93 -8.04
N VAL A 35 -4.37 7.70 -8.06
CA VAL A 35 -5.13 6.55 -8.57
C VAL A 35 -5.63 5.82 -7.34
N PRO A 36 -6.95 5.90 -7.03
CA PRO A 36 -7.51 5.08 -5.98
C PRO A 36 -7.30 3.62 -6.37
N GLY A 37 -6.55 2.91 -5.56
CA GLY A 37 -6.39 1.48 -5.71
C GLY A 37 -7.57 0.82 -5.09
N SER A 38 -8.13 -0.02 -5.85
CA SER A 38 -8.50 -1.36 -5.52
C SER A 38 -9.09 -1.98 -6.76
N VAL A 39 -8.61 -3.11 -7.00
CA VAL A 39 -9.32 -4.08 -7.80
C VAL A 39 -10.63 -4.34 -7.07
N GLN A 40 -11.73 -3.74 -7.56
CA GLN A 40 -13.04 -4.05 -7.01
C GLN A 40 -13.30 -5.54 -7.20
N VAL A 41 -13.95 -6.14 -6.21
CA VAL A 41 -14.45 -7.51 -6.34
C VAL A 41 -15.36 -7.54 -7.57
N GLY A 42 -14.89 -8.21 -8.66
CA GLY A 42 -15.59 -8.26 -9.93
C GLY A 42 -14.84 -7.68 -11.13
N ASP A 43 -13.87 -6.78 -10.91
CA ASP A 43 -13.08 -6.19 -12.02
C ASP A 43 -12.10 -7.21 -12.63
N ILE A 44 -11.64 -8.17 -11.83
CA ILE A 44 -10.81 -9.27 -12.29
C ILE A 44 -11.45 -10.58 -11.84
N ASP A 45 -11.62 -11.52 -12.77
CA ASP A 45 -12.12 -12.86 -12.45
C ASP A 45 -11.26 -13.52 -11.34
N PRO A 46 -11.86 -13.80 -10.17
CA PRO A 46 -11.12 -14.35 -9.03
C PRO A 46 -10.65 -15.79 -9.24
N ASN A 47 -11.14 -16.46 -10.28
CA ASN A 47 -10.76 -17.83 -10.64
C ASN A 47 -9.50 -17.88 -11.51
N LEU A 48 -8.99 -16.75 -11.98
CA LEU A 48 -7.74 -16.71 -12.72
C LEU A 48 -6.56 -17.09 -11.82
N PRO A 49 -5.48 -17.66 -12.38
CA PRO A 49 -4.23 -17.85 -11.64
C PRO A 49 -3.76 -16.55 -10.99
N THR A 50 -3.30 -16.61 -9.76
CA THR A 50 -2.88 -15.43 -8.97
C THR A 50 -1.87 -14.57 -9.73
N GLU A 51 -0.95 -15.18 -10.48
CA GLU A 51 0.04 -14.43 -11.26
C GLU A 51 -0.62 -13.64 -12.41
N THR A 52 -1.64 -14.20 -13.06
CA THR A 52 -2.42 -13.50 -14.10
C THR A 52 -3.15 -12.30 -13.51
N ILE A 53 -3.74 -12.46 -12.32
CA ILE A 53 -4.40 -11.37 -11.59
C ILE A 53 -3.39 -10.26 -11.28
N ARG A 54 -2.22 -10.61 -10.75
CA ARG A 54 -1.15 -9.65 -10.44
C ARG A 54 -0.65 -8.92 -11.68
N GLN A 55 -0.56 -9.60 -12.81
CA GLN A 55 -0.16 -8.98 -14.07
C GLN A 55 -1.22 -7.97 -14.56
N LYS A 56 -2.50 -8.31 -14.47
CA LYS A 56 -3.60 -7.37 -14.80
C LYS A 56 -3.59 -6.14 -13.89
N ILE A 57 -3.45 -6.32 -12.57
CA ILE A 57 -3.33 -5.21 -11.61
C ILE A 57 -2.19 -4.27 -12.05
N ARG A 58 -1.06 -4.84 -12.41
CA ARG A 58 0.11 -4.10 -12.80
C ARG A 58 -0.08 -3.32 -14.09
N ASP A 59 -0.62 -3.96 -15.12
CA ASP A 59 -0.71 -3.39 -16.47
C ASP A 59 -1.86 -2.38 -16.59
N GLU A 60 -2.94 -2.56 -15.85
CA GLU A 60 -4.14 -1.74 -15.92
C GLU A 60 -4.14 -0.62 -14.87
N TYR A 61 -3.76 -0.92 -13.62
CA TYR A 61 -3.90 0.01 -12.49
C TYR A 61 -2.59 0.69 -12.09
N LEU A 62 -1.45 0.01 -12.26
CA LEU A 62 -0.16 0.48 -11.78
C LEU A 62 0.73 1.09 -12.87
N ARG A 63 0.21 1.28 -14.06
CA ARG A 63 0.97 1.87 -15.16
C ARG A 63 1.41 3.30 -14.81
N ASP A 64 2.72 3.56 -14.96
CA ASP A 64 3.34 4.86 -14.66
C ASP A 64 3.23 5.33 -13.20
N ILE A 65 2.85 4.46 -12.27
CA ILE A 65 2.81 4.79 -10.86
C ILE A 65 4.25 4.91 -10.32
N SER A 66 4.50 6.00 -9.61
CA SER A 66 5.80 6.28 -9.01
C SER A 66 5.93 5.75 -7.58
N VAL A 67 4.83 5.77 -6.82
CA VAL A 67 4.77 5.39 -5.42
C VAL A 67 3.43 4.71 -5.12
N THR A 68 3.49 3.62 -4.36
CA THR A 68 2.32 2.94 -3.78
C THR A 68 2.23 3.28 -2.30
N ILE A 69 1.04 3.75 -1.90
CA ILE A 69 0.70 4.05 -0.51
C ILE A 69 -0.28 3.00 -0.03
N VAL A 70 -0.02 2.40 1.13
CA VAL A 70 -0.95 1.49 1.80
C VAL A 70 -1.57 2.24 2.97
N LEU A 71 -2.88 2.54 2.91
CA LEU A 71 -3.64 3.05 4.05
C LEU A 71 -4.00 1.86 4.95
N ILE A 72 -3.48 1.85 6.17
CA ILE A 72 -3.54 0.71 7.08
C ILE A 72 -4.58 1.01 8.16
N GLY A 73 -5.77 0.44 7.99
CA GLY A 73 -6.83 0.43 9.00
C GLY A 73 -6.81 -0.86 9.83
N ALA A 74 -7.92 -1.11 10.53
CA ALA A 74 -8.07 -2.21 11.48
C ALA A 74 -7.76 -3.60 10.91
N LEU A 75 -8.24 -3.89 9.70
CA LEU A 75 -8.19 -5.24 9.08
C LEU A 75 -7.52 -5.26 7.70
N THR A 76 -6.75 -4.25 7.37
CA THR A 76 -6.07 -4.13 6.06
C THR A 76 -5.16 -5.33 5.79
N TRP A 77 -4.47 -5.83 6.81
CA TRP A 77 -3.55 -6.96 6.71
C TRP A 77 -4.20 -8.29 6.28
N GLN A 78 -5.52 -8.41 6.47
CA GLN A 78 -6.27 -9.63 6.14
C GLN A 78 -6.60 -9.75 4.65
N ARG A 79 -6.47 -8.68 3.89
CA ARG A 79 -7.01 -8.60 2.52
C ARG A 79 -6.02 -9.09 1.48
N LYS A 80 -6.40 -10.14 0.72
CA LYS A 80 -5.56 -10.72 -0.33
C LYS A 80 -5.22 -9.72 -1.44
N HIS A 81 -6.18 -8.87 -1.83
CA HIS A 81 -5.94 -7.88 -2.88
C HIS A 81 -4.89 -6.83 -2.48
N ILE A 82 -4.81 -6.46 -1.20
CA ILE A 82 -3.76 -5.58 -0.70
C ILE A 82 -2.38 -6.24 -0.89
N ASP A 83 -2.24 -7.53 -0.54
CA ASP A 83 -1.00 -8.29 -0.79
C ASP A 83 -0.64 -8.33 -2.28
N TRP A 84 -1.64 -8.54 -3.15
CA TRP A 84 -1.43 -8.57 -4.60
C TRP A 84 -1.03 -7.21 -5.17
N GLU A 85 -1.68 -6.14 -4.74
CA GLU A 85 -1.37 -4.76 -5.13
C GLU A 85 0.06 -4.39 -4.73
N ILE A 86 0.46 -4.66 -3.48
CA ILE A 86 1.84 -4.43 -3.02
C ILE A 86 2.81 -5.26 -3.87
N GLY A 87 2.59 -6.58 -3.98
CA GLY A 87 3.47 -7.47 -4.72
C GLY A 87 3.60 -7.12 -6.21
N SER A 88 2.55 -6.58 -6.81
CA SER A 88 2.56 -6.09 -8.19
C SER A 88 3.32 -4.77 -8.33
N SER A 89 3.15 -3.86 -7.38
CA SER A 89 3.73 -2.51 -7.45
C SER A 89 5.26 -2.50 -7.27
N ILE A 90 5.80 -3.41 -6.47
CA ILE A 90 7.25 -3.51 -6.20
C ILE A 90 8.01 -4.38 -7.21
N ARG A 91 7.31 -5.01 -8.15
CA ARG A 91 7.92 -5.82 -9.21
C ARG A 91 8.45 -4.92 -10.31
N ASP A 92 9.69 -5.14 -10.71
CA ASP A 92 10.35 -4.40 -11.79
C ASP A 92 10.24 -5.14 -13.11
N THR A 93 9.80 -4.45 -14.17
CA THR A 93 9.84 -4.94 -15.54
C THR A 93 10.27 -3.84 -16.49
N LYS A 94 10.66 -4.22 -17.71
CA LYS A 94 11.06 -3.26 -18.75
C LYS A 94 9.94 -2.27 -19.11
N ALA A 95 8.70 -2.73 -19.10
CA ALA A 95 7.53 -1.93 -19.48
C ALA A 95 6.98 -1.10 -18.32
N ASN A 96 7.19 -1.53 -17.08
CA ASN A 96 6.62 -0.89 -15.89
C ASN A 96 7.59 -1.00 -14.70
N PRO A 97 8.41 0.03 -14.47
CA PRO A 97 9.35 0.06 -13.35
C PRO A 97 8.63 -0.04 -12.02
N ARG A 98 9.29 -0.63 -11.01
CA ARG A 98 8.75 -0.72 -9.66
C ARG A 98 8.43 0.64 -9.06
N SER A 99 7.40 0.69 -8.23
CA SER A 99 7.02 1.85 -7.43
C SER A 99 7.80 1.89 -6.11
N GLY A 100 8.00 3.07 -5.54
CA GLY A 100 8.33 3.20 -4.12
C GLY A 100 7.14 2.74 -3.27
N LEU A 101 7.39 2.33 -2.03
CA LEU A 101 6.36 1.79 -1.13
C LEU A 101 6.39 2.49 0.22
N LEU A 102 5.21 2.84 0.74
CA LEU A 102 5.05 3.30 2.11
C LEU A 102 3.69 2.92 2.68
N GLY A 103 3.61 2.78 4.00
CA GLY A 103 2.38 2.60 4.76
C GLY A 103 2.01 3.84 5.56
N ILE A 104 0.72 4.10 5.73
CA ILE A 104 0.18 5.12 6.62
C ILE A 104 -0.84 4.46 7.54
N LEU A 105 -0.56 4.46 8.85
CA LEU A 105 -1.48 3.96 9.88
C LEU A 105 -2.63 4.94 10.04
N LEU A 106 -3.82 4.47 9.78
CA LEU A 106 -5.05 5.26 9.93
C LEU A 106 -5.45 5.40 11.41
N PRO A 107 -6.23 6.42 11.78
CA PRO A 107 -6.84 6.48 13.10
C PRO A 107 -7.65 5.24 13.47
N SER A 108 -8.31 4.59 12.49
CA SER A 108 -9.03 3.32 12.67
C SER A 108 -8.12 2.15 13.09
N TYR A 109 -6.85 2.14 12.66
CA TYR A 109 -5.87 1.17 13.13
C TYR A 109 -5.67 1.27 14.65
N HIS A 110 -5.36 2.47 15.14
CA HIS A 110 -5.12 2.69 16.58
C HIS A 110 -6.39 2.51 17.43
N ALA A 111 -7.56 2.85 16.90
CA ALA A 111 -8.83 2.64 17.58
C ALA A 111 -9.16 1.15 17.76
N HIS A 112 -8.74 0.30 16.81
CA HIS A 112 -8.95 -1.15 16.87
C HIS A 112 -7.88 -1.86 17.70
N HIS A 113 -6.61 -1.52 17.49
CA HIS A 113 -5.46 -2.14 18.15
C HIS A 113 -5.06 -1.39 19.42
N VAL A 114 -5.98 -1.27 20.37
CA VAL A 114 -5.83 -0.45 21.60
C VAL A 114 -4.68 -0.88 22.52
N ARG A 115 -4.17 -2.10 22.37
CA ARG A 115 -3.00 -2.60 23.13
C ARG A 115 -1.66 -2.16 22.55
N VAL A 116 -1.68 -1.59 21.35
CA VAL A 116 -0.49 -1.04 20.71
C VAL A 116 -0.27 0.37 21.23
N GLU A 117 0.95 0.65 21.71
CA GLU A 117 1.33 1.99 22.13
C GLU A 117 1.05 3.03 21.05
N ARG A 118 0.53 4.19 21.43
CA ARG A 118 0.21 5.26 20.49
C ARG A 118 1.44 5.66 19.68
N GLY A 119 1.28 5.70 18.37
CA GLY A 119 2.38 6.01 17.44
C GLY A 119 3.23 4.82 17.04
N ARG A 120 2.98 3.64 17.62
CA ARG A 120 3.60 2.37 17.27
C ARG A 120 2.66 1.49 16.46
N TYR A 121 3.13 0.36 15.99
CA TYR A 121 2.33 -0.68 15.35
C TYR A 121 2.82 -2.07 15.79
N ASN A 122 1.90 -3.03 15.74
CA ASN A 122 2.27 -4.44 15.88
C ASN A 122 2.60 -4.97 14.47
N PRO A 123 3.82 -5.50 14.24
CA PRO A 123 4.20 -6.05 12.93
C PRO A 123 3.21 -7.07 12.37
N ARG A 124 2.54 -7.85 13.24
CA ARG A 124 1.61 -8.90 12.85
C ARG A 124 0.19 -8.42 12.51
N THR A 125 -0.05 -7.12 12.60
CA THR A 125 -1.35 -6.49 12.27
C THR A 125 -1.28 -5.50 11.13
N ILE A 126 -0.14 -5.45 10.44
CA ILE A 126 0.03 -4.74 9.17
C ILE A 126 0.24 -5.74 8.03
N PRO A 127 0.05 -5.36 6.75
CA PRO A 127 0.24 -6.30 5.64
C PRO A 127 1.63 -6.95 5.67
N PRO A 128 1.73 -8.29 5.68
CA PRO A 128 3.01 -9.00 5.85
C PRO A 128 4.07 -8.60 4.81
N ARG A 129 3.68 -8.47 3.54
CA ARG A 129 4.60 -8.06 2.47
C ARG A 129 5.10 -6.62 2.65
N LEU A 130 4.27 -5.72 3.19
CA LEU A 130 4.72 -4.38 3.58
C LEU A 130 5.75 -4.47 4.70
N TYR A 131 5.50 -5.30 5.72
CA TYR A 131 6.45 -5.49 6.82
C TYR A 131 7.80 -6.07 6.35
N ASP A 132 7.80 -7.04 5.44
CA ASP A 132 9.03 -7.57 4.85
C ASP A 132 9.84 -6.45 4.16
N ASN A 133 9.16 -5.55 3.46
CA ASN A 133 9.79 -4.43 2.79
C ASN A 133 10.25 -3.31 3.73
N ILE A 134 9.61 -3.16 4.90
CA ILE A 134 10.13 -2.28 5.97
C ILE A 134 11.43 -2.86 6.52
N LYS A 135 11.50 -4.16 6.81
CA LYS A 135 12.72 -4.83 7.25
C LYS A 135 13.85 -4.74 6.23
N ALA A 136 13.53 -4.85 4.95
CA ALA A 136 14.49 -4.71 3.85
C ALA A 136 14.96 -3.26 3.61
N GLY A 137 14.39 -2.26 4.31
CA GLY A 137 14.71 -0.84 4.10
C GLY A 137 14.14 -0.25 2.81
N PHE A 138 13.31 -0.99 2.09
CA PHE A 138 12.64 -0.53 0.86
C PHE A 138 11.38 0.30 1.15
N ALA A 139 10.62 -0.02 2.19
CA ALA A 139 9.42 0.69 2.59
C ALA A 139 9.61 1.46 3.90
N SER A 140 8.72 2.41 4.16
CA SER A 140 8.56 3.08 5.45
C SER A 140 7.11 3.03 5.91
N ILE A 141 6.88 3.26 7.20
CA ILE A 141 5.56 3.36 7.80
C ILE A 141 5.48 4.63 8.64
N HIS A 142 4.34 5.30 8.56
CA HIS A 142 4.09 6.58 9.23
C HIS A 142 2.71 6.57 9.86
N ASN A 143 2.49 7.39 10.88
CA ASN A 143 1.15 7.65 11.39
C ASN A 143 0.43 8.65 10.48
N TRP A 144 -0.91 8.64 10.51
CA TRP A 144 -1.71 9.62 9.80
C TRP A 144 -1.28 11.04 10.13
N SER A 145 -1.11 11.85 9.11
CA SER A 145 -0.84 13.29 9.22
C SER A 145 -1.86 14.04 8.38
N GLU A 146 -2.24 15.20 8.86
CA GLU A 146 -3.12 16.13 8.11
C GLU A 146 -2.33 17.22 7.38
N ASP A 147 -1.01 17.26 7.57
CA ASP A 147 -0.13 18.20 6.90
C ASP A 147 0.30 17.72 5.51
N PRO A 148 -0.11 18.41 4.42
CA PRO A 148 0.25 18.04 3.07
C PRO A 148 1.76 18.01 2.78
N ALA A 149 2.52 18.91 3.41
CA ALA A 149 3.96 18.97 3.19
C ALA A 149 4.67 17.74 3.78
N THR A 150 4.24 17.30 4.95
CA THR A 150 4.74 16.09 5.61
C THR A 150 4.45 14.85 4.75
N VAL A 151 3.20 14.68 4.30
CA VAL A 151 2.82 13.51 3.47
C VAL A 151 3.56 13.53 2.13
N GLN A 152 3.70 14.69 1.50
CA GLN A 152 4.47 14.85 0.26
C GLN A 152 5.95 14.48 0.46
N GLY A 153 6.52 14.85 1.60
CA GLY A 153 7.89 14.48 1.98
C GLY A 153 8.07 12.97 2.07
N TRP A 154 7.15 12.24 2.74
CA TRP A 154 7.21 10.78 2.83
C TRP A 154 7.13 10.10 1.47
N ILE A 155 6.26 10.59 0.59
CA ILE A 155 6.09 10.07 -0.76
C ILE A 155 7.36 10.29 -1.59
N HIS A 156 7.95 11.49 -1.50
CA HIS A 156 9.20 11.76 -2.19
C HIS A 156 10.35 10.86 -1.69
N GLN A 157 10.45 10.64 -0.39
CA GLN A 157 11.43 9.69 0.17
C GLN A 157 11.20 8.25 -0.29
N ALA A 158 9.94 7.79 -0.40
CA ALA A 158 9.62 6.48 -0.94
C ALA A 158 10.02 6.37 -2.43
N TYR A 159 9.79 7.43 -3.20
CA TYR A 159 10.24 7.52 -4.60
C TYR A 159 11.76 7.39 -4.72
N LEU A 160 12.53 8.06 -3.88
CA LEU A 160 13.99 7.97 -3.90
C LEU A 160 14.48 6.57 -3.50
N ARG A 161 13.88 5.97 -2.47
CA ARG A 161 14.25 4.62 -2.00
C ARG A 161 14.08 3.54 -3.05
N LYS A 162 13.13 3.64 -3.98
CA LYS A 162 12.94 2.62 -5.01
C LYS A 162 14.17 2.35 -5.88
N SER A 163 15.09 3.31 -5.94
CA SER A 163 16.33 3.20 -6.72
C SER A 163 17.55 2.83 -5.85
N SER A 164 17.47 3.07 -4.52
CA SER A 164 18.58 2.86 -3.58
C SER A 164 18.45 1.58 -2.75
N ALA A 165 17.28 0.96 -2.70
CA ALA A 165 17.02 -0.28 -1.99
C ALA A 165 16.35 -1.31 -2.90
N LEU A 166 16.55 -2.59 -2.62
CA LEU A 166 15.86 -3.68 -3.31
C LEU A 166 14.63 -4.12 -2.51
N PRO A 167 13.47 -4.30 -3.16
CA PRO A 167 12.29 -4.82 -2.49
C PRO A 167 12.42 -6.32 -2.21
N ASP A 168 11.82 -6.75 -1.11
CA ASP A 168 11.55 -8.16 -0.83
C ASP A 168 10.18 -8.54 -1.37
N ASN A 169 10.14 -9.34 -2.42
CA ASN A 169 8.92 -9.89 -3.02
C ASN A 169 8.91 -11.43 -2.99
N SER A 170 9.68 -12.03 -2.08
CA SER A 170 9.84 -13.48 -1.95
C SER A 170 8.63 -14.18 -1.34
N ARG A 171 7.83 -13.44 -0.54
CA ARG A 171 6.62 -14.00 0.11
C ARG A 171 5.62 -14.50 -0.92
N ALA A 172 5.11 -15.71 -0.72
CA ALA A 172 4.02 -16.25 -1.53
C ALA A 172 2.78 -15.35 -1.45
N SER A 173 2.09 -15.18 -2.58
CA SER A 173 0.88 -14.37 -2.63
C SER A 173 -0.28 -15.04 -1.91
N PHE A 174 -1.13 -14.24 -1.28
CA PHE A 174 -2.32 -14.75 -0.60
C PHE A 174 -3.28 -15.41 -1.61
N GLY A 175 -3.64 -16.67 -1.35
CA GLY A 175 -4.70 -17.35 -2.11
C GLY A 175 -6.12 -16.93 -1.69
N LYS A 176 -6.29 -16.52 -0.41
CA LYS A 176 -7.56 -16.10 0.19
C LYS A 176 -7.33 -14.99 1.22
N ASN A 177 -8.41 -14.31 1.61
CA ASN A 177 -8.34 -13.38 2.74
C ASN A 177 -7.93 -14.14 4.01
N ARG A 178 -7.16 -13.48 4.86
CA ARG A 178 -6.81 -13.96 6.19
C ARG A 178 -7.87 -13.55 7.20
N SER A 179 -7.82 -14.16 8.39
CA SER A 179 -8.71 -13.90 9.53
C SER A 179 -7.92 -14.06 10.83
N GLY A 180 -8.54 -13.70 11.95
CA GLY A 180 -7.91 -13.72 13.27
C GLY A 180 -7.40 -12.34 13.68
N ASP A 181 -6.68 -12.28 14.80
CA ASP A 181 -6.21 -11.03 15.40
C ASP A 181 -4.84 -10.61 14.85
N GLU A 182 -4.02 -11.59 14.47
CA GLU A 182 -2.66 -11.40 13.97
C GLU A 182 -2.33 -12.44 12.89
N TRP A 183 -1.39 -12.11 12.00
CA TRP A 183 -0.86 -13.10 11.08
C TRP A 183 0.32 -13.85 11.70
N ASN A 184 0.44 -15.13 11.35
CA ASN A 184 1.59 -15.99 11.63
C ASN A 184 2.22 -16.42 10.31
N ASP A 185 3.54 -16.57 10.30
CA ASP A 185 4.29 -17.13 9.17
C ASP A 185 4.04 -18.62 9.02
#